data_9a571131b6211cc16b072464a199fc37
#
_entry.id   9a571131b6211cc16b072464a199fc37
#
_cell.length_a   1.000
_cell.length_b   1.000
_cell.length_c   1.000
_cell.angle_alpha   90.00
_cell.angle_beta   90.00
_cell.angle_gamma   90.00
#
_symmetry.space_group_name_H-M   'P 1'
#
loop_
_entity.id
_entity.type
_entity.pdbx_description
1 polymer ?
#
loop_
_entity_poly.entity_id
_entity_poly.type
_entity_poly.pdbx_seq_one_letter_code
_entity_poly.pdbx_strand_id
1 'polypeptide(L)'
;MKFLLLGVLSSFFFFSSEPTLTIEITNIKHPKGTLRLGVFRAGNTFGSTYSKPDFGQMVAVTGKGIERTVMSLPPGRYALALYHDMNDNWKLDKNFVGYPKEPYGFSNN
;
A
#
# COMPACT_ATOMS: atom_id res chain seq x y z
N MET A 1 10.84 -1.20 -5.24
CA MET A 1 9.44 -1.15 -5.70
C MET A 1 8.90 0.26 -5.55
N LYS A 2 8.21 0.72 -6.56
CA LYS A 2 7.57 2.05 -6.54
C LYS A 2 6.08 1.89 -6.74
N PHE A 3 5.32 2.82 -6.22
CA PHE A 3 3.91 2.91 -6.52
C PHE A 3 3.52 4.38 -6.67
N LEU A 4 2.47 4.60 -7.44
CA LEU A 4 1.97 5.91 -7.78
C LEU A 4 0.59 6.10 -7.16
N LEU A 5 0.38 7.26 -6.55
CA LEU A 5 -0.85 7.61 -5.87
C LEU A 5 -1.68 8.54 -6.73
N LEU A 6 -2.92 8.15 -7.03
CA LEU A 6 -3.87 8.99 -7.72
C LEU A 6 -5.13 9.13 -6.88
N GLY A 7 -5.48 10.37 -6.56
CA GLY A 7 -6.72 10.67 -5.88
C GLY A 7 -7.83 10.89 -6.89
N VAL A 8 -8.93 10.21 -6.72
CA VAL A 8 -10.11 10.40 -7.54
C VAL A 8 -11.25 10.79 -6.63
N LEU A 9 -11.81 11.97 -6.87
CA LEU A 9 -13.00 12.42 -6.16
C LEU A 9 -14.21 12.11 -7.00
N SER A 10 -15.09 11.30 -6.47
CA SER A 10 -16.35 11.07 -7.08
C SER A 10 -17.41 11.73 -6.23
N SER A 11 -17.92 12.83 -6.68
CA SER A 11 -18.97 13.52 -5.97
C SER A 11 -20.18 13.66 -6.87
N PHE A 12 -21.29 13.20 -6.41
CA PHE A 12 -22.51 13.29 -7.15
C PHE A 12 -23.66 13.70 -6.26
N PHE A 13 -24.32 14.61 -6.71
CA PHE A 13 -25.63 15.22 -6.45
C PHE A 13 -26.22 15.02 -5.07
N PHE A 14 -26.54 13.80 -4.67
CA PHE A 14 -27.31 13.53 -3.45
C PHE A 14 -26.62 12.62 -2.49
N PHE A 15 -25.50 12.07 -2.92
CA PHE A 15 -24.72 11.16 -2.10
C PHE A 15 -23.30 11.64 -2.09
N SER A 16 -22.81 12.02 -0.93
CA SER A 16 -21.37 12.21 -0.77
C SER A 16 -20.77 10.84 -0.54
N SER A 17 -20.16 10.28 -1.55
CA SER A 17 -19.31 9.13 -1.36
C SER A 17 -17.95 9.61 -0.85
N GLU A 18 -17.28 8.79 -0.08
CA GLU A 18 -15.91 9.07 0.31
C GLU A 18 -15.03 9.16 -0.93
N PRO A 19 -14.01 10.00 -0.92
CA PRO A 19 -13.03 10.01 -2.00
C PRO A 19 -12.41 8.64 -2.19
N THR A 20 -12.19 8.27 -3.42
CA THR A 20 -11.48 7.03 -3.74
C THR A 20 -10.05 7.35 -4.12
N LEU A 21 -9.17 6.45 -3.75
CA LEU A 21 -7.76 6.52 -4.03
C LEU A 21 -7.38 5.33 -4.89
N THR A 22 -6.84 5.60 -6.08
CA THR A 22 -6.30 4.55 -6.93
C THR A 22 -4.81 4.46 -6.68
N ILE A 23 -4.37 3.28 -6.30
CA ILE A 23 -2.96 3.01 -6.02
C ILE A 23 -2.43 2.10 -7.12
N GLU A 24 -1.42 2.58 -7.81
CA GLU A 24 -0.74 1.82 -8.84
C GLU A 24 0.63 1.41 -8.33
N ILE A 25 0.86 0.11 -8.26
CA ILE A 25 2.11 -0.46 -7.77
C ILE A 25 2.88 -0.97 -8.97
N THR A 26 4.07 -0.46 -9.16
CA THR A 26 4.89 -0.77 -10.32
C THR A 26 6.11 -1.61 -9.93
N ASN A 27 6.81 -2.10 -10.92
CA ASN A 27 8.06 -2.87 -10.74
C ASN A 27 7.88 -4.18 -9.96
N ILE A 28 6.74 -4.82 -10.13
CA ILE A 28 6.50 -6.13 -9.53
C ILE A 28 7.30 -7.17 -10.32
N LYS A 29 8.20 -7.86 -9.65
CA LYS A 29 9.14 -8.79 -10.31
C LYS A 29 8.77 -10.25 -10.13
N HIS A 30 7.95 -10.56 -9.15
CA HIS A 30 7.59 -11.94 -8.82
C HIS A 30 6.08 -12.12 -8.88
N PRO A 31 5.56 -12.97 -9.79
CA PRO A 31 4.12 -13.12 -9.98
C PRO A 31 3.50 -14.08 -8.97
N LYS A 32 3.65 -13.81 -7.69
CA LYS A 32 3.14 -14.66 -6.62
C LYS A 32 2.94 -13.86 -5.36
N GLY A 33 2.21 -14.42 -4.42
CA GLY A 33 2.02 -13.83 -3.10
C GLY A 33 1.06 -12.67 -3.10
N THR A 34 1.21 -11.81 -2.13
CA THR A 34 0.29 -10.72 -1.84
C THR A 34 1.05 -9.44 -1.58
N LEU A 35 0.55 -8.34 -2.15
CA LEU A 35 1.01 -7.00 -1.77
C LEU A 35 0.20 -6.57 -0.55
N ARG A 36 0.89 -6.20 0.51
CA ARG A 36 0.26 -5.74 1.74
C ARG A 36 0.56 -4.26 1.93
N LEU A 37 -0.51 -3.49 1.99
CA LEU A 37 -0.44 -2.04 2.07
C LEU A 37 -0.89 -1.56 3.43
N GLY A 38 -0.17 -0.61 3.97
CA GLY A 38 -0.57 0.13 5.15
C GLY A 38 -0.74 1.59 4.82
N VAL A 39 -1.83 2.20 5.27
CA VAL A 39 -2.13 3.60 5.07
C VAL A 39 -2.13 4.28 6.42
N PHE A 40 -1.34 5.33 6.55
CA PHE A 40 -1.10 6.02 7.80
C PHE A 40 -1.61 7.46 7.69
N ARG A 41 -2.45 7.86 8.63
CA ARG A 41 -2.90 9.26 8.72
C ARG A 41 -1.76 10.17 9.15
N ALA A 42 -1.85 11.43 8.73
CA ALA A 42 -0.96 12.46 9.24
C ALA A 42 -1.04 12.50 10.77
N GLY A 43 0.10 12.56 11.44
CA GLY A 43 0.18 12.48 12.91
C GLY A 43 0.43 11.09 13.47
N ASN A 44 0.20 10.05 12.67
CA ASN A 44 0.61 8.70 13.07
C ASN A 44 2.15 8.62 13.07
N THR A 45 2.70 7.79 13.95
CA THR A 45 4.14 7.60 14.06
C THR A 45 4.66 6.70 12.93
N PHE A 46 4.45 7.14 11.71
CA PHE A 46 4.88 6.42 10.52
C PHE A 46 6.39 6.18 10.54
N GLY A 47 6.77 4.95 10.25
CA GLY A 47 8.19 4.56 10.22
C GLY A 47 8.74 4.11 11.57
N SER A 48 7.99 4.25 12.66
CA SER A 48 8.38 3.72 13.95
C SER A 48 8.16 2.21 14.01
N THR A 49 8.94 1.51 14.80
CA THR A 49 8.78 0.07 15.02
C THR A 49 7.39 -0.30 15.54
N TYR A 50 6.77 0.61 16.25
CA TYR A 50 5.47 0.37 16.89
C TYR A 50 4.30 1.02 16.15
N SER A 51 4.56 1.66 15.03
CA SER A 51 3.48 2.30 14.29
C SER A 51 2.61 1.23 13.63
N LYS A 52 1.30 1.45 13.72
CA LYS A 52 0.31 0.60 13.07
C LYS A 52 -0.42 1.43 12.01
N PRO A 53 -0.69 0.86 10.84
CA PRO A 53 -1.47 1.58 9.84
C PRO A 53 -2.89 1.84 10.34
N ASP A 54 -3.44 2.97 9.93
CA ASP A 54 -4.84 3.30 10.20
C ASP A 54 -5.77 2.49 9.30
N PHE A 55 -5.30 2.15 8.10
CA PHE A 55 -6.05 1.32 7.16
C PHE A 55 -5.12 0.30 6.53
N GLY A 56 -5.66 -0.81 6.12
CA GLY A 56 -4.91 -1.86 5.43
C GLY A 56 -5.60 -2.28 4.15
N GLN A 57 -4.82 -2.76 3.20
CA GLN A 57 -5.33 -3.29 1.95
C GLN A 57 -4.41 -4.42 1.48
N MET A 58 -5.00 -5.43 0.87
CA MET A 58 -4.26 -6.55 0.29
C MET A 58 -4.57 -6.66 -1.19
N VAL A 59 -3.55 -6.94 -1.98
CA VAL A 59 -3.69 -7.13 -3.41
C VAL A 59 -2.97 -8.41 -3.80
N ALA A 60 -3.72 -9.38 -4.32
CA ALA A 60 -3.12 -10.61 -4.83
C ALA A 60 -2.30 -10.29 -6.08
N VAL A 61 -1.09 -10.82 -6.14
CA VAL A 61 -0.21 -10.62 -7.29
C VAL A 61 -0.51 -11.70 -8.33
N THR A 62 -0.99 -11.26 -9.49
CA THR A 62 -1.38 -12.17 -10.57
C THR A 62 -0.38 -12.19 -11.72
N GLY A 63 0.54 -11.24 -11.76
CA GLY A 63 1.54 -11.15 -12.81
C GLY A 63 2.65 -10.19 -12.48
N LYS A 64 3.59 -10.05 -13.41
CA LYS A 64 4.68 -9.09 -13.27
C LYS A 64 4.23 -7.72 -13.76
N GLY A 65 4.90 -6.70 -13.28
CA GLY A 65 4.74 -5.34 -13.79
C GLY A 65 3.92 -4.47 -12.87
N ILE A 66 2.62 -4.42 -13.08
CA ILE A 66 1.75 -3.46 -12.42
C ILE A 66 0.53 -4.15 -11.83
N GLU A 67 0.20 -3.78 -10.60
CA GLU A 67 -1.08 -4.09 -9.96
C GLU A 67 -1.73 -2.79 -9.53
N ARG A 68 -3.07 -2.76 -9.55
CA ARG A 68 -3.84 -1.60 -9.13
C ARG A 68 -4.86 -2.00 -8.08
N THR A 69 -5.09 -1.10 -7.15
CA THR A 69 -6.15 -1.26 -6.16
C THR A 69 -6.80 0.09 -5.89
N VAL A 70 -8.02 0.06 -5.41
CA VAL A 70 -8.79 1.26 -5.09
C VAL A 70 -9.21 1.18 -3.64
N MET A 71 -9.03 2.27 -2.90
CA MET A 71 -9.47 2.39 -1.53
C MET A 71 -10.36 3.60 -1.37
N SER A 72 -11.39 3.47 -0.53
CA SER A 72 -12.17 4.63 -0.09
C SER A 72 -11.60 5.11 1.23
N LEU A 73 -11.23 6.38 1.29
CA LEU A 73 -10.62 6.97 2.48
C LEU A 73 -11.30 8.29 2.81
N PRO A 74 -11.48 8.61 4.10
CA PRO A 74 -11.91 9.95 4.48
C PRO A 74 -10.94 11.00 3.96
N PRO A 75 -11.40 12.23 3.67
CA PRO A 75 -10.50 13.29 3.24
C PRO A 75 -9.38 13.49 4.27
N GLY A 76 -8.15 13.69 3.80
CA GLY A 76 -7.03 13.87 4.68
C GLY A 76 -5.69 13.69 3.98
N ARG A 77 -4.64 13.68 4.78
CA ARG A 77 -3.28 13.45 4.31
C ARG A 77 -2.82 12.09 4.82
N TYR A 78 -2.20 11.34 3.93
CA TYR A 78 -1.82 9.96 4.21
C TYR A 78 -0.42 9.66 3.69
N ALA A 79 0.23 8.73 4.37
CA ALA A 79 1.42 8.06 3.86
C ALA A 79 1.07 6.60 3.62
N LEU A 80 1.66 6.02 2.59
CA LEU A 80 1.45 4.62 2.25
C LEU A 80 2.78 3.89 2.31
N ALA A 81 2.72 2.69 2.85
CA ALA A 81 3.83 1.75 2.82
C ALA A 81 3.32 0.40 2.36
N LEU A 82 4.14 -0.34 1.66
CA LEU A 82 3.76 -1.66 1.22
C LEU A 82 4.96 -2.59 1.20
N TYR A 83 4.68 -3.86 1.27
CA TYR A 83 5.66 -4.89 0.96
C TYR A 83 5.02 -6.03 0.17
N HIS A 84 5.87 -6.74 -0.57
CA HIS A 84 5.45 -7.87 -1.36
C HIS A 84 5.68 -9.15 -0.55
N ASP A 85 4.63 -9.64 0.06
CA ASP A 85 4.65 -10.86 0.87
C ASP A 85 4.60 -12.07 -0.06
N MET A 86 5.77 -12.48 -0.54
CA MET A 86 5.86 -13.49 -1.58
C MET A 86 5.49 -14.89 -1.13
N ASN A 87 5.59 -15.17 0.15
CA ASN A 87 5.26 -16.48 0.73
C ASN A 87 4.02 -16.45 1.61
N ASP A 88 3.29 -15.33 1.61
CA ASP A 88 2.04 -15.15 2.36
C ASP A 88 2.16 -15.47 3.86
N ASN A 89 3.27 -15.12 4.46
CA ASN A 89 3.49 -15.36 5.89
C ASN A 89 3.15 -14.17 6.80
N TRP A 90 2.64 -13.08 6.22
CA TRP A 90 2.26 -11.83 6.91
C TRP A 90 3.44 -11.08 7.55
N LYS A 91 4.65 -11.37 7.11
CA LYS A 91 5.86 -10.72 7.62
C LYS A 91 6.71 -10.25 6.46
N LEU A 92 7.34 -9.09 6.65
CA LEU A 92 8.42 -8.68 5.77
C LEU A 92 9.65 -9.47 6.16
N ASP A 93 9.97 -10.51 5.38
CA ASP A 93 11.11 -11.37 5.68
C ASP A 93 12.42 -10.61 5.57
N LYS A 94 13.31 -10.88 6.49
CA LYS A 94 14.63 -10.25 6.56
C LYS A 94 15.70 -11.33 6.58
N ASN A 95 16.87 -10.96 6.09
CA ASN A 95 18.03 -11.83 6.24
C ASN A 95 18.58 -11.73 7.69
N PHE A 96 19.59 -12.52 7.99
CA PHE A 96 20.11 -12.58 9.35
C PHE A 96 20.76 -11.27 9.84
N VAL A 97 21.11 -10.36 8.94
CA VAL A 97 21.62 -9.03 9.32
C VAL A 97 20.52 -7.96 9.38
N GLY A 98 19.28 -8.35 9.15
CA GLY A 98 18.13 -7.44 9.30
C GLY A 98 17.71 -6.72 8.04
N TYR A 99 18.29 -6.98 6.89
CA TYR A 99 17.85 -6.39 5.63
C TYR A 99 16.63 -7.13 5.08
N PRO A 100 15.64 -6.41 4.55
CA PRO A 100 14.49 -7.06 3.95
C PRO A 100 14.87 -7.95 2.77
N LYS A 101 14.31 -9.15 2.73
CA LYS A 101 14.45 -10.08 1.61
C LYS A 101 13.37 -9.87 0.57
N GLU A 102 12.22 -9.36 1.01
CA GLU A 102 11.08 -9.15 0.14
C GLU A 102 11.01 -7.70 -0.30
N PRO A 103 10.54 -7.42 -1.52
CA PRO A 103 10.40 -6.05 -1.99
C PRO A 103 9.45 -5.22 -1.12
N TYR A 104 9.75 -3.94 -0.99
CA TYR A 104 8.92 -3.01 -0.25
C TYR A 104 8.92 -1.65 -0.95
N GLY A 105 7.99 -0.81 -0.59
CA GLY A 105 7.89 0.51 -1.18
C GLY A 105 7.10 1.47 -0.31
N PHE A 106 7.21 2.74 -0.65
CA PHE A 106 6.53 3.82 0.04
C PHE A 106 5.88 4.73 -0.99
N SER A 107 4.88 5.49 -0.54
CA SER A 107 4.25 6.45 -1.42
C SER A 107 5.27 7.49 -1.88
N ASN A 108 5.18 7.81 -3.14
CA ASN A 108 6.01 8.79 -3.78
C ASN A 108 5.21 10.08 -3.93
N ASN A 109 5.50 11.03 -3.08
CA ASN A 109 4.86 12.34 -3.12
C ASN A 109 5.72 13.32 -3.89
#